data_b00b42ce7b766fe7be8ae1ad09997198
#
_entry.id   b00b42ce7b766fe7be8ae1ad09997198
#
_cell.length_a   1.000
_cell.length_b   1.000
_cell.length_c   1.000
_cell.angle_alpha   90.00
_cell.angle_beta   90.00
_cell.angle_gamma   90.00
#
_symmetry.space_group_name_H-M   'P 1'
#
loop_
_entity.id
_entity.type
_entity.pdbx_description
1 polymer ?
#
loop_
_entity_poly.entity_id
_entity_poly.type
_entity_poly.pdbx_seq_one_letter_code
_entity_poly.pdbx_strand_id
1 'polypeptide(L)'
;MSRIILNTKIWLFVLLFGMSFPAWAQSDDFNTWTKFKVNYKIDSRFSVSGDLELRMKDDVSRLDRWGLTVGGSYRPCSFLNLGVGYETHLRNLGDSDWKFRHRYHITATVSFRYQWLKVSLRERFQQTFDRGDSETRLRSRLKSSYAPTKGIVSPYFSVEIYQSLDDTSFWRANRMRYRPGVEIALAKRWSLDAFYCYQYASSQGRHIAGIEVGYSF
;
A
#
# COMPACT_ATOMS: atom_id res chain seq x y z
N MET A 1 -3.11 -32.77 19.68
CA MET A 1 -3.11 -31.68 20.68
C MET A 1 -2.19 -30.51 20.37
N SER A 2 -1.02 -30.68 19.72
CA SER A 2 -0.07 -29.56 19.44
C SER A 2 -0.53 -28.46 18.45
N ARG A 3 -1.43 -28.76 17.51
CA ARG A 3 -1.91 -27.79 16.52
C ARG A 3 -2.91 -26.76 17.08
N ILE A 4 -3.67 -27.12 18.10
CA ILE A 4 -4.64 -26.21 18.73
C ILE A 4 -3.92 -25.17 19.59
N ILE A 5 -2.84 -25.58 20.30
CA ILE A 5 -2.07 -24.68 21.16
C ILE A 5 -1.31 -23.61 20.37
N LEU A 6 -0.83 -23.94 19.15
CA LEU A 6 -0.14 -22.98 18.29
C LEU A 6 -1.11 -21.93 17.74
N ASN A 7 -2.32 -22.33 17.36
CA ASN A 7 -3.36 -21.40 16.92
C ASN A 7 -3.79 -20.43 18.04
N THR A 8 -3.95 -20.93 19.26
CA THR A 8 -4.37 -20.08 20.40
C THR A 8 -3.31 -19.03 20.75
N LYS A 9 -2.02 -19.37 20.67
CA LYS A 9 -0.93 -18.42 20.91
C LYS A 9 -0.86 -17.32 19.84
N ILE A 10 -1.14 -17.65 18.58
CA ILE A 10 -1.19 -16.66 17.47
C ILE A 10 -2.37 -15.71 17.66
N TRP A 11 -3.54 -16.21 18.05
CA TRP A 11 -4.71 -15.39 18.35
C TRP A 11 -4.51 -14.50 19.57
N LEU A 12 -3.83 -15.01 20.61
CA LEU A 12 -3.49 -14.23 21.80
C LEU A 12 -2.50 -13.09 21.48
N PHE A 13 -1.53 -13.34 20.59
CA PHE A 13 -0.56 -12.33 20.14
C PHE A 13 -1.23 -11.23 19.29
N VAL A 14 -2.16 -11.60 18.41
CA VAL A 14 -2.95 -10.66 17.61
C VAL A 14 -3.87 -9.83 18.51
N LEU A 15 -4.48 -10.42 19.53
CA LEU A 15 -5.36 -9.74 20.49
C LEU A 15 -4.58 -8.80 21.42
N LEU A 16 -3.41 -9.21 21.92
CA LEU A 16 -2.53 -8.35 22.74
C LEU A 16 -1.91 -7.20 21.95
N PHE A 17 -1.54 -7.42 20.68
CA PHE A 17 -1.02 -6.35 19.82
C PHE A 17 -2.12 -5.38 19.38
N GLY A 18 -3.37 -5.85 19.23
CA GLY A 18 -4.53 -5.01 18.90
C GLY A 18 -4.99 -4.09 20.04
N MET A 19 -4.66 -4.42 21.29
CA MET A 19 -5.06 -3.63 22.47
C MET A 19 -4.03 -2.58 22.92
N SER A 20 -2.82 -2.57 22.32
CA SER A 20 -1.72 -1.71 22.77
C SER A 20 -1.62 -0.37 22.03
N PHE A 21 -2.58 -0.01 21.20
CA PHE A 21 -2.61 1.33 20.63
C PHE A 21 -3.19 2.29 21.66
N PRO A 22 -2.36 3.09 22.35
CA PRO A 22 -2.90 4.16 23.17
C PRO A 22 -3.74 5.06 22.26
N ALA A 23 -4.95 5.32 22.67
CA ALA A 23 -5.82 6.32 22.05
C ALA A 23 -5.20 7.73 22.29
N TRP A 24 -4.15 8.03 21.54
CA TRP A 24 -3.65 9.38 21.39
C TRP A 24 -4.52 10.07 20.34
N ALA A 25 -5.81 10.16 20.68
CA ALA A 25 -6.82 10.90 19.93
C ALA A 25 -6.65 12.40 20.23
N GLN A 26 -5.56 12.98 19.75
CA GLN A 26 -5.42 14.42 19.78
C GLN A 26 -5.17 14.91 18.36
N SER A 27 -6.24 15.34 17.68
CA SER A 27 -6.29 16.03 16.37
C SER A 27 -5.81 15.27 15.11
N ASP A 28 -5.68 13.96 15.14
CA ASP A 28 -5.30 13.20 13.95
C ASP A 28 -6.52 12.87 13.09
N ASP A 29 -6.51 13.35 11.85
CA ASP A 29 -7.55 13.12 10.84
C ASP A 29 -7.70 11.64 10.48
N PHE A 30 -8.92 11.10 10.49
CA PHE A 30 -9.22 9.74 10.09
C PHE A 30 -9.67 9.68 8.63
N ASN A 31 -8.97 8.87 7.86
CA ASN A 31 -9.17 8.75 6.41
C ASN A 31 -9.55 7.32 6.03
N THR A 32 -10.22 7.15 4.90
CA THR A 32 -10.42 5.83 4.31
C THR A 32 -9.90 5.74 2.89
N TRP A 33 -9.31 4.59 2.54
CA TRP A 33 -8.84 4.28 1.21
C TRP A 33 -9.49 3.01 0.69
N THR A 34 -10.17 3.13 -0.43
CA THR A 34 -10.75 2.00 -1.15
C THR A 34 -10.07 1.86 -2.49
N LYS A 35 -9.68 0.64 -2.87
CA LYS A 35 -9.06 0.36 -4.15
C LYS A 35 -9.62 -0.90 -4.76
N PHE A 36 -9.91 -0.84 -6.06
CA PHE A 36 -10.21 -1.99 -6.89
C PHE A 36 -9.07 -2.21 -7.88
N LYS A 37 -8.53 -3.42 -7.92
CA LYS A 37 -7.39 -3.80 -8.76
C LYS A 37 -7.78 -4.92 -9.71
N VAL A 38 -7.40 -4.77 -10.96
CA VAL A 38 -7.50 -5.82 -11.97
C VAL A 38 -6.10 -6.16 -12.45
N ASN A 39 -5.76 -7.43 -12.48
CA ASN A 39 -4.48 -7.91 -12.97
C ASN A 39 -4.69 -8.98 -14.04
N TYR A 40 -4.08 -8.79 -15.19
CA TYR A 40 -4.08 -9.75 -16.28
C TYR A 40 -2.65 -10.27 -16.52
N LYS A 41 -2.48 -11.59 -16.41
CA LYS A 41 -1.21 -12.25 -16.70
C LYS A 41 -1.15 -12.58 -18.20
N ILE A 42 -0.25 -11.90 -18.91
CA ILE A 42 0.00 -12.20 -20.33
C ILE A 42 0.72 -13.55 -20.44
N ASP A 43 1.74 -13.74 -19.60
CA ASP A 43 2.49 -14.99 -19.49
C ASP A 43 3.09 -15.15 -18.09
N SER A 44 4.06 -16.04 -17.92
CA SER A 44 4.75 -16.30 -16.64
C SER A 44 5.62 -15.13 -16.17
N ARG A 45 6.01 -14.21 -17.06
CA ARG A 45 6.92 -13.10 -16.79
C ARG A 45 6.23 -11.74 -16.89
N PHE A 46 5.25 -11.57 -17.78
CA PHE A 46 4.60 -10.30 -18.06
C PHE A 46 3.18 -10.26 -17.53
N SER A 47 2.83 -9.14 -16.88
CA SER A 47 1.46 -8.84 -16.52
C SER A 47 1.14 -7.37 -16.68
N VAL A 48 -0.13 -7.07 -16.90
CA VAL A 48 -0.68 -5.70 -16.94
C VAL A 48 -1.71 -5.55 -15.83
N SER A 49 -1.85 -4.34 -15.31
CA SER A 49 -2.80 -4.05 -14.25
C SER A 49 -3.51 -2.73 -14.44
N GLY A 50 -4.71 -2.65 -13.89
CA GLY A 50 -5.47 -1.42 -13.75
C GLY A 50 -5.97 -1.29 -12.31
N ASP A 51 -5.88 -0.10 -11.73
CA ASP A 51 -6.35 0.18 -10.37
C ASP A 51 -7.28 1.39 -10.39
N LEU A 52 -8.44 1.27 -9.75
CA LEU A 52 -9.32 2.38 -9.41
C LEU A 52 -9.18 2.66 -7.91
N GLU A 53 -8.89 3.91 -7.53
CA GLU A 53 -8.70 4.31 -6.14
C GLU A 53 -9.66 5.43 -5.75
N LEU A 54 -10.26 5.29 -4.56
CA LEU A 54 -11.08 6.31 -3.91
C LEU A 54 -10.53 6.56 -2.50
N ARG A 55 -10.39 7.83 -2.12
CA ARG A 55 -9.95 8.24 -0.78
C ARG A 55 -10.89 9.27 -0.19
N MET A 56 -11.26 9.05 1.06
CA MET A 56 -12.00 10.00 1.87
C MET A 56 -11.08 10.61 2.93
N LYS A 57 -11.37 11.82 3.36
CA LYS A 57 -10.66 12.59 4.40
C LYS A 57 -11.66 13.26 5.34
N ASP A 58 -11.13 14.01 6.32
CA ASP A 58 -11.90 14.79 7.27
C ASP A 58 -12.94 13.88 7.98
N ASP A 59 -12.47 12.84 8.68
CA ASP A 59 -13.29 11.82 9.36
C ASP A 59 -14.32 11.16 8.41
N VAL A 60 -13.88 10.83 7.19
CA VAL A 60 -14.68 10.19 6.14
C VAL A 60 -15.85 11.05 5.62
N SER A 61 -15.89 12.33 5.97
CA SER A 61 -16.96 13.25 5.56
C SER A 61 -16.79 13.79 4.14
N ARG A 62 -15.54 13.84 3.63
CA ARG A 62 -15.22 14.48 2.34
C ARG A 62 -14.41 13.56 1.45
N LEU A 63 -14.72 13.59 0.15
CA LEU A 63 -13.91 12.94 -0.87
C LEU A 63 -12.59 13.72 -1.04
N ASP A 64 -11.44 13.07 -0.74
CA ASP A 64 -10.11 13.65 -0.97
C ASP A 64 -9.69 13.52 -2.42
N ARG A 65 -9.81 12.31 -2.97
CA ARG A 65 -9.45 12.05 -4.36
C ARG A 65 -10.02 10.74 -4.90
N TRP A 66 -10.11 10.68 -6.20
CA TRP A 66 -10.24 9.43 -6.94
C TRP A 66 -9.22 9.40 -8.07
N GLY A 67 -8.83 8.22 -8.50
CA GLY A 67 -7.79 8.08 -9.50
C GLY A 67 -7.78 6.73 -10.17
N LEU A 68 -7.20 6.72 -11.36
CA LEU A 68 -7.00 5.54 -12.18
C LEU A 68 -5.49 5.33 -12.36
N THR A 69 -5.05 4.09 -12.22
CA THR A 69 -3.67 3.68 -12.53
C THR A 69 -3.70 2.57 -13.56
N VAL A 70 -2.84 2.66 -14.54
CA VAL A 70 -2.53 1.55 -15.46
C VAL A 70 -1.05 1.22 -15.35
N GLY A 71 -0.70 -0.06 -15.46
CA GLY A 71 0.69 -0.44 -15.30
C GLY A 71 1.02 -1.78 -15.95
N GLY A 72 2.31 -1.98 -16.14
CA GLY A 72 2.89 -3.24 -16.59
C GLY A 72 3.96 -3.73 -15.63
N SER A 73 4.14 -5.02 -15.52
CA SER A 73 5.23 -5.60 -14.74
C SER A 73 5.91 -6.74 -15.48
N TYR A 74 7.21 -6.85 -15.23
CA TYR A 74 8.09 -7.87 -15.79
C TYR A 74 8.86 -8.58 -14.67
N ARG A 75 8.84 -9.90 -14.68
CA ARG A 75 9.53 -10.75 -13.71
C ARG A 75 10.69 -11.48 -14.39
N PRO A 76 11.90 -10.89 -14.38
CA PRO A 76 13.08 -11.53 -14.99
C PRO A 76 13.48 -12.83 -14.27
N CYS A 77 13.29 -12.89 -12.95
CA CYS A 77 13.59 -14.06 -12.13
C CYS A 77 12.61 -14.17 -10.93
N SER A 78 12.69 -15.26 -10.19
CA SER A 78 11.72 -15.57 -9.11
C SER A 78 11.69 -14.57 -7.96
N PHE A 79 12.79 -13.88 -7.70
CA PHE A 79 12.93 -12.93 -6.59
C PHE A 79 12.79 -11.46 -7.01
N LEU A 80 12.85 -11.12 -8.31
CA LEU A 80 12.82 -9.74 -8.80
C LEU A 80 11.57 -9.49 -9.66
N ASN A 81 10.87 -8.39 -9.38
CA ASN A 81 9.77 -7.87 -10.19
C ASN A 81 10.04 -6.39 -10.49
N LEU A 82 10.06 -6.05 -11.77
CA LEU A 82 10.17 -4.69 -12.28
C LEU A 82 8.80 -4.24 -12.76
N GLY A 83 8.45 -2.98 -12.56
CA GLY A 83 7.15 -2.46 -12.95
C GLY A 83 7.23 -1.00 -13.39
N VAL A 84 6.34 -0.64 -14.28
CA VAL A 84 6.07 0.74 -14.69
C VAL A 84 4.59 1.03 -14.55
N GLY A 85 4.23 2.26 -14.28
CA GLY A 85 2.84 2.63 -14.19
C GLY A 85 2.61 4.12 -14.38
N TYR A 86 1.41 4.42 -14.85
CA TYR A 86 0.91 5.77 -15.03
C TYR A 86 -0.40 5.91 -14.25
N GLU A 87 -0.47 6.95 -13.42
CA GLU A 87 -1.60 7.25 -12.55
C GLU A 87 -2.14 8.65 -12.88
N THR A 88 -3.45 8.74 -13.05
CA THR A 88 -4.17 10.02 -13.08
C THR A 88 -5.06 10.10 -11.86
N HIS A 89 -5.15 11.26 -11.23
CA HIS A 89 -6.10 11.48 -10.14
C HIS A 89 -6.62 12.90 -10.09
N LEU A 90 -7.88 13.01 -9.71
CA LEU A 90 -8.53 14.27 -9.36
C LEU A 90 -8.52 14.39 -7.83
N ARG A 91 -7.93 15.47 -7.34
CA ARG A 91 -7.85 15.77 -5.91
C ARG A 91 -8.76 16.93 -5.57
N ASN A 92 -9.58 16.74 -4.55
CA ASN A 92 -10.45 17.79 -4.02
C ASN A 92 -9.65 18.69 -3.07
N LEU A 93 -9.52 19.98 -3.42
CA LEU A 93 -8.85 20.99 -2.62
C LEU A 93 -9.78 21.71 -1.65
N GLY A 94 -11.09 21.51 -1.75
CA GLY A 94 -12.16 22.20 -1.01
C GLY A 94 -12.99 23.07 -1.96
N ASP A 95 -14.15 23.54 -1.50
CA ASP A 95 -15.04 24.47 -2.18
C ASP A 95 -15.30 24.16 -3.66
N SER A 96 -15.46 22.88 -4.00
CA SER A 96 -15.66 22.38 -5.37
C SER A 96 -14.46 22.54 -6.32
N ASP A 97 -13.29 22.94 -5.83
CA ASP A 97 -12.06 22.99 -6.64
C ASP A 97 -11.41 21.60 -6.74
N TRP A 98 -11.36 21.10 -7.98
CA TRP A 98 -10.75 19.81 -8.30
C TRP A 98 -9.46 20.02 -9.07
N LYS A 99 -8.38 19.46 -8.55
CA LYS A 99 -7.06 19.55 -9.16
C LYS A 99 -6.71 18.23 -9.85
N PHE A 100 -6.51 18.30 -11.17
CA PHE A 100 -6.01 17.16 -11.94
C PHE A 100 -4.50 17.02 -11.73
N ARG A 101 -4.07 15.79 -11.45
CA ARG A 101 -2.67 15.41 -11.31
C ARG A 101 -2.40 14.14 -12.10
N HIS A 102 -1.23 14.05 -12.69
CA HIS A 102 -0.78 12.82 -13.30
C HIS A 102 0.62 12.46 -12.79
N ARG A 103 0.89 11.16 -12.76
CA ARG A 103 2.10 10.61 -12.19
C ARG A 103 2.54 9.40 -12.99
N TYR A 104 3.82 9.30 -13.29
CA TYR A 104 4.42 8.02 -13.68
C TYR A 104 5.31 7.48 -12.57
N HIS A 105 5.52 6.18 -12.58
CA HIS A 105 6.42 5.55 -11.64
C HIS A 105 7.10 4.32 -12.24
N ILE A 106 8.32 4.08 -11.77
CA ILE A 106 9.10 2.87 -12.04
C ILE A 106 9.32 2.19 -10.69
N THR A 107 9.20 0.87 -10.67
CA THR A 107 9.25 0.09 -9.43
C THR A 107 10.17 -1.11 -9.61
N ALA A 108 11.00 -1.37 -8.62
CA ALA A 108 11.73 -2.62 -8.46
C ALA A 108 11.33 -3.26 -7.13
N THR A 109 10.98 -4.54 -7.15
CA THR A 109 10.61 -5.28 -5.93
C THR A 109 11.42 -6.56 -5.86
N VAL A 110 12.22 -6.69 -4.80
CA VAL A 110 12.94 -7.91 -4.46
C VAL A 110 12.17 -8.63 -3.36
N SER A 111 11.98 -9.95 -3.50
CA SER A 111 11.21 -10.74 -2.54
C SER A 111 11.93 -12.04 -2.23
N PHE A 112 11.99 -12.37 -0.94
CA PHE A 112 12.50 -13.64 -0.45
C PHE A 112 11.43 -14.35 0.35
N ARG A 113 11.39 -15.68 0.23
CA ARG A 113 10.52 -16.53 1.03
C ARG A 113 11.35 -17.60 1.73
N TYR A 114 11.14 -17.69 3.03
CA TYR A 114 11.66 -18.79 3.83
C TYR A 114 10.50 -19.42 4.62
N GLN A 115 10.17 -20.64 4.28
CA GLN A 115 9.02 -21.36 4.83
C GLN A 115 7.72 -20.53 4.72
N TRP A 116 7.18 -20.09 5.85
CA TRP A 116 5.95 -19.30 5.98
C TRP A 116 6.21 -17.77 5.98
N LEU A 117 7.45 -17.34 6.07
CA LEU A 117 7.83 -15.93 6.09
C LEU A 117 8.17 -15.45 4.65
N LYS A 118 7.52 -14.40 4.22
CA LYS A 118 7.88 -13.68 2.98
C LYS A 118 8.27 -12.25 3.33
N VAL A 119 9.46 -11.84 2.93
CA VAL A 119 9.97 -10.47 3.06
C VAL A 119 10.16 -9.89 1.68
N SER A 120 9.75 -8.64 1.47
CA SER A 120 9.95 -7.92 0.22
C SER A 120 10.38 -6.49 0.46
N LEU A 121 11.34 -6.04 -0.32
CA LEU A 121 11.78 -4.65 -0.42
C LEU A 121 11.35 -4.11 -1.78
N ARG A 122 10.62 -3.00 -1.79
CA ARG A 122 10.19 -2.30 -2.99
C ARG A 122 10.75 -0.89 -3.02
N GLU A 123 11.49 -0.59 -4.07
CA GLU A 123 11.89 0.76 -4.41
C GLU A 123 10.99 1.27 -5.53
N ARG A 124 10.48 2.50 -5.37
CA ARG A 124 9.66 3.16 -6.38
C ARG A 124 10.13 4.59 -6.59
N PHE A 125 10.64 4.85 -7.77
CA PHE A 125 10.80 6.20 -8.28
C PHE A 125 9.47 6.68 -8.85
N GLN A 126 9.03 7.88 -8.49
CA GLN A 126 7.82 8.49 -9.03
C GLN A 126 8.01 9.97 -9.28
N GLN A 127 7.42 10.45 -10.35
CA GLN A 127 7.31 11.88 -10.64
C GLN A 127 5.85 12.24 -10.85
N THR A 128 5.41 13.30 -10.19
CA THR A 128 4.03 13.81 -10.22
C THR A 128 4.04 15.19 -10.84
N PHE A 129 3.12 15.44 -11.77
CA PHE A 129 2.94 16.73 -12.44
C PHE A 129 1.62 17.34 -12.01
N ASP A 130 1.66 18.67 -11.80
CA ASP A 130 0.59 19.44 -11.24
C ASP A 130 0.61 20.89 -11.74
N ARG A 131 -0.09 21.17 -12.87
CA ARG A 131 -0.24 22.53 -13.45
C ARG A 131 1.06 23.33 -13.61
N GLY A 132 2.13 22.67 -14.05
CA GLY A 132 3.44 23.33 -14.27
C GLY A 132 4.47 23.01 -13.17
N ASP A 133 4.04 22.54 -12.01
CA ASP A 133 4.94 22.03 -10.97
C ASP A 133 5.20 20.54 -11.15
N SER A 134 6.38 20.10 -10.80
CA SER A 134 6.70 18.68 -10.73
C SER A 134 7.27 18.32 -9.36
N GLU A 135 6.98 17.12 -8.92
CA GLU A 135 7.48 16.59 -7.66
C GLU A 135 8.03 15.19 -7.89
N THR A 136 9.30 15.01 -7.57
CA THR A 136 10.02 13.76 -7.71
C THR A 136 10.26 13.12 -6.34
N ARG A 137 9.93 11.84 -6.20
CA ARG A 137 10.07 11.09 -4.93
C ARG A 137 10.62 9.70 -5.15
N LEU A 138 11.44 9.28 -4.20
CA LEU A 138 11.77 7.89 -3.97
C LEU A 138 10.91 7.35 -2.82
N ARG A 139 10.39 6.11 -2.99
CA ARG A 139 9.59 5.43 -1.98
C ARG A 139 10.14 4.05 -1.75
N SER A 140 10.66 3.84 -0.55
CA SER A 140 11.21 2.55 -0.10
C SER A 140 10.22 1.88 0.82
N ARG A 141 9.77 0.66 0.49
CA ARG A 141 8.82 -0.10 1.31
C ARG A 141 9.37 -1.48 1.64
N LEU A 142 9.55 -1.73 2.92
CA LEU A 142 9.80 -3.05 3.47
C LEU A 142 8.48 -3.66 3.94
N LYS A 143 8.17 -4.87 3.48
CA LYS A 143 6.97 -5.63 3.88
C LYS A 143 7.39 -7.02 4.34
N SER A 144 6.94 -7.41 5.51
CA SER A 144 7.02 -8.76 6.04
C SER A 144 5.62 -9.36 6.12
N SER A 145 5.41 -10.57 5.62
CA SER A 145 4.11 -11.23 5.61
C SER A 145 4.22 -12.71 5.99
N TYR A 146 3.25 -13.16 6.75
CA TYR A 146 3.01 -14.58 6.96
C TYR A 146 2.33 -15.14 5.70
N ALA A 147 2.99 -16.06 5.02
CA ALA A 147 2.54 -16.60 3.74
C ALA A 147 2.57 -18.14 3.78
N PRO A 148 1.62 -18.79 4.48
CA PRO A 148 1.59 -20.24 4.62
C PRO A 148 1.36 -20.89 3.25
N THR A 149 1.87 -22.11 3.09
CA THR A 149 1.70 -22.90 1.86
C THR A 149 0.23 -23.28 1.64
N LYS A 150 -0.52 -23.49 2.73
CA LYS A 150 -1.95 -23.80 2.74
C LYS A 150 -2.62 -22.80 3.68
N GLY A 151 -3.38 -21.87 3.14
CA GLY A 151 -4.11 -20.89 3.94
C GLY A 151 -4.62 -19.75 3.03
N ILE A 152 -5.75 -19.20 3.41
CA ILE A 152 -6.38 -18.08 2.68
C ILE A 152 -6.02 -16.73 3.29
N VAL A 153 -5.46 -16.71 4.50
CA VAL A 153 -5.19 -15.50 5.30
C VAL A 153 -3.70 -15.29 5.46
N SER A 154 -3.22 -14.11 5.08
CA SER A 154 -1.81 -13.71 5.12
C SER A 154 -1.67 -12.36 5.83
N PRO A 155 -1.54 -12.34 7.16
CA PRO A 155 -1.26 -11.10 7.88
C PRO A 155 0.13 -10.56 7.51
N TYR A 156 0.26 -9.25 7.51
CA TYR A 156 1.50 -8.57 7.18
C TYR A 156 1.70 -7.28 7.97
N PHE A 157 2.94 -6.84 7.98
CA PHE A 157 3.33 -5.51 8.41
C PHE A 157 4.26 -4.88 7.37
N SER A 158 4.07 -3.60 7.08
CA SER A 158 4.99 -2.88 6.21
C SER A 158 5.31 -1.48 6.72
N VAL A 159 6.54 -1.07 6.45
CA VAL A 159 7.02 0.31 6.66
C VAL A 159 7.36 0.88 5.29
N GLU A 160 6.89 2.10 5.01
CA GLU A 160 7.19 2.81 3.78
C GLU A 160 7.71 4.21 4.09
N ILE A 161 8.84 4.56 3.51
CA ILE A 161 9.53 5.84 3.66
C ILE A 161 9.44 6.58 2.33
N TYR A 162 9.19 7.88 2.40
CA TYR A 162 9.14 8.79 1.25
C TYR A 162 10.26 9.80 1.38
N GLN A 163 11.05 9.93 0.33
CA GLN A 163 12.14 10.90 0.20
C GLN A 163 11.85 11.80 -0.98
N SER A 164 11.93 13.12 -0.80
CA SER A 164 11.88 14.09 -1.91
C SER A 164 13.24 14.10 -2.60
N LEU A 165 13.24 14.10 -3.93
CA LEU A 165 14.44 14.21 -4.74
C LEU A 165 14.65 15.63 -5.29
N ASP A 166 13.64 16.49 -5.13
CA ASP A 166 13.69 17.90 -5.56
C ASP A 166 14.30 18.81 -4.48
N ASP A 167 14.50 18.28 -3.25
CA ASP A 167 15.07 19.01 -2.12
C ASP A 167 16.58 18.74 -2.03
N THR A 168 17.36 19.77 -1.65
CA THR A 168 18.81 19.66 -1.38
C THR A 168 19.13 18.64 -0.27
N SER A 169 18.14 18.31 0.55
CA SER A 169 18.21 17.31 1.64
C SER A 169 17.75 15.93 1.18
N PHE A 170 18.33 15.37 0.14
CA PHE A 170 18.00 14.08 -0.50
C PHE A 170 17.71 12.92 0.49
N TRP A 171 18.41 12.87 1.62
CA TRP A 171 18.25 11.79 2.61
C TRP A 171 17.15 12.04 3.63
N ARG A 172 16.48 13.17 3.60
CA ARG A 172 15.44 13.49 4.58
C ARG A 172 14.13 12.78 4.23
N ALA A 173 13.70 11.90 5.13
CA ALA A 173 12.38 11.31 5.06
C ALA A 173 11.31 12.39 5.35
N ASN A 174 10.47 12.71 4.37
CA ASN A 174 9.40 13.69 4.53
C ASN A 174 8.05 13.06 4.89
N ARG A 175 7.95 11.72 4.78
CA ARG A 175 6.77 10.95 5.16
C ARG A 175 7.14 9.51 5.47
N MET A 176 6.50 8.97 6.50
CA MET A 176 6.60 7.55 6.86
C MET A 176 5.20 6.95 6.98
N ARG A 177 5.06 5.67 6.66
CA ARG A 177 3.83 4.90 6.82
C ARG A 177 4.13 3.57 7.49
N TYR A 178 3.32 3.24 8.46
CA TYR A 178 3.30 1.96 9.16
C TYR A 178 1.96 1.30 8.84
N ARG A 179 1.99 0.14 8.19
CA ARG A 179 0.77 -0.50 7.69
C ARG A 179 0.71 -1.97 8.12
N PRO A 180 0.11 -2.30 9.26
CA PRO A 180 -0.42 -3.63 9.52
C PRO A 180 -1.65 -3.90 8.64
N GLY A 181 -1.79 -5.16 8.21
CA GLY A 181 -2.92 -5.56 7.38
C GLY A 181 -3.01 -7.06 7.20
N VAL A 182 -4.06 -7.47 6.51
CA VAL A 182 -4.36 -8.88 6.22
C VAL A 182 -4.76 -9.03 4.77
N GLU A 183 -4.02 -9.83 4.04
CA GLU A 183 -4.40 -10.27 2.69
C GLU A 183 -5.19 -11.58 2.79
N ILE A 184 -6.36 -11.63 2.14
CA ILE A 184 -7.27 -12.78 2.13
C ILE A 184 -7.51 -13.22 0.69
N ALA A 185 -7.19 -14.47 0.38
CA ALA A 185 -7.54 -15.09 -0.89
C ALA A 185 -9.00 -15.59 -0.81
N LEU A 186 -9.97 -14.81 -1.30
CA LEU A 186 -11.40 -15.12 -1.23
C LEU A 186 -11.78 -16.29 -2.16
N ALA A 187 -11.18 -16.32 -3.35
CA ALA A 187 -11.40 -17.35 -4.36
C ALA A 187 -10.16 -17.43 -5.29
N LYS A 188 -10.19 -18.32 -6.29
CA LYS A 188 -9.06 -18.50 -7.22
C LYS A 188 -8.61 -17.20 -7.90
N ARG A 189 -9.51 -16.25 -8.08
CA ARG A 189 -9.26 -15.00 -8.81
C ARG A 189 -9.46 -13.74 -7.97
N TRP A 190 -10.06 -13.85 -6.78
CA TRP A 190 -10.41 -12.73 -5.93
C TRP A 190 -9.54 -12.67 -4.70
N SER A 191 -9.07 -11.48 -4.37
CA SER A 191 -8.34 -11.20 -3.15
C SER A 191 -8.89 -9.95 -2.46
N LEU A 192 -8.76 -9.92 -1.14
CA LEU A 192 -9.09 -8.78 -0.30
C LEU A 192 -7.86 -8.44 0.53
N ASP A 193 -7.49 -7.17 0.58
CA ASP A 193 -6.49 -6.62 1.51
C ASP A 193 -7.19 -5.60 2.41
N ALA A 194 -7.30 -5.90 3.68
CA ALA A 194 -7.82 -4.99 4.70
C ALA A 194 -6.66 -4.53 5.58
N PHE A 195 -6.54 -3.22 5.79
CA PHE A 195 -5.41 -2.68 6.53
C PHE A 195 -5.76 -1.42 7.33
N TYR A 196 -4.96 -1.20 8.34
CA TYR A 196 -4.80 0.08 8.97
C TYR A 196 -3.45 0.68 8.57
N CYS A 197 -3.36 2.01 8.47
CA CYS A 197 -2.10 2.68 8.16
C CYS A 197 -1.99 3.96 9.00
N TYR A 198 -0.95 4.03 9.80
CA TYR A 198 -0.55 5.29 10.43
C TYR A 198 0.47 5.99 9.52
N GLN A 199 0.13 7.20 9.11
CA GLN A 199 0.99 8.04 8.28
C GLN A 199 1.48 9.22 9.09
N TYR A 200 2.78 9.37 9.19
CA TYR A 200 3.44 10.54 9.78
C TYR A 200 4.08 11.38 8.68
N ALA A 201 3.76 12.66 8.62
CA ALA A 201 4.32 13.61 7.65
C ALA A 201 4.33 15.03 8.23
N SER A 202 5.47 15.74 8.14
CA SER A 202 5.57 17.16 8.55
C SER A 202 5.00 17.43 9.95
N SER A 203 5.32 16.59 10.92
CA SER A 203 4.85 16.65 12.32
C SER A 203 3.35 16.42 12.53
N GLN A 204 2.64 15.92 11.51
CA GLN A 204 1.23 15.54 11.61
C GLN A 204 1.05 14.05 11.39
N GLY A 205 0.26 13.42 12.27
CA GLY A 205 -0.21 12.05 12.14
C GLY A 205 -1.51 11.99 11.33
N ARG A 206 -1.76 10.85 10.69
CA ARG A 206 -3.05 10.52 10.06
C ARG A 206 -3.34 9.05 10.22
N HIS A 207 -4.55 8.76 10.62
CA HIS A 207 -5.08 7.41 10.72
C HIS A 207 -5.84 7.04 9.45
N ILE A 208 -5.55 5.90 8.88
CA ILE A 208 -6.12 5.49 7.61
C ILE A 208 -6.58 4.04 7.72
N ALA A 209 -7.86 3.78 7.51
CA ALA A 209 -8.35 2.43 7.26
C ALA A 209 -8.46 2.21 5.76
N GLY A 210 -8.14 1.01 5.28
CA GLY A 210 -8.22 0.76 3.85
C GLY A 210 -8.65 -0.65 3.49
N ILE A 211 -9.31 -0.73 2.34
CA ILE A 211 -9.73 -1.97 1.72
C ILE A 211 -9.31 -1.95 0.25
N GLU A 212 -8.62 -3.02 -0.18
CA GLU A 212 -8.26 -3.22 -1.58
C GLU A 212 -8.83 -4.55 -2.04
N VAL A 213 -9.68 -4.51 -3.07
CA VAL A 213 -10.23 -5.71 -3.72
C VAL A 213 -9.46 -5.96 -5.00
N GLY A 214 -8.96 -7.18 -5.18
CA GLY A 214 -8.20 -7.59 -6.35
C GLY A 214 -8.90 -8.67 -7.14
N TYR A 215 -8.83 -8.58 -8.47
CA TYR A 215 -9.25 -9.62 -9.39
C TYR A 215 -8.09 -9.95 -10.34
N SER A 216 -7.81 -11.23 -10.54
CA SER A 216 -6.74 -11.72 -11.42
C SER A 216 -7.29 -12.70 -12.46
N PHE A 217 -7.01 -12.41 -13.73
CA PHE A 217 -7.33 -13.30 -14.85
C PHE A 217 -6.24 -14.37 -15.04
#